data_ebd89e6f1bbd27743559ad253ab8d141
#
_entry.id   ebd89e6f1bbd27743559ad253ab8d141
#
_cell.length_a   1.000
_cell.length_b   1.000
_cell.length_c   1.000
_cell.angle_alpha   90.00
_cell.angle_beta   90.00
_cell.angle_gamma   90.00
#
_symmetry.space_group_name_H-M   'P 1'
#
loop_
_entity.id
_entity.type
_entity.pdbx_description
1 polymer ?
#
loop_
_entity_poly.entity_id
_entity_poly.type
_entity_poly.pdbx_seq_one_letter_code
_entity_poly.pdbx_strand_id
1 'polypeptide(L)' 'MSGRLLITKSEAAEQLGVSVRTIERLISAGRLPLVHVEGAARVRVADLGAYVQGLDADSRTIPSSDDAK' A
#
# COMPACT_ATOMS: atom_id res chain seq x y z
N MET A 1 21.23 3.46 -4.40
CA MET A 1 20.80 3.33 -4.08
C MET A 1 19.89 3.41 -3.80
N SER A 2 19.59 3.43 -3.61
CA SER A 2 18.94 3.32 -3.61
C SER A 2 17.83 3.27 -3.12
N GLY A 3 17.34 3.00 -2.60
CA GLY A 3 16.13 2.72 -2.21
C GLY A 3 15.50 3.79 -1.46
N ARG A 4 14.30 4.08 -1.72
CA ARG A 4 13.57 4.99 -0.98
C ARG A 4 13.01 4.29 0.20
N LEU A 5 12.95 5.00 1.34
CA LEU A 5 12.36 4.44 2.53
C LEU A 5 10.88 4.81 2.60
N LEU A 6 10.50 5.90 1.95
CA LEU A 6 9.13 6.37 1.94
C LEU A 6 8.70 6.64 0.52
N ILE A 7 7.44 6.36 0.23
CA ILE A 7 6.90 6.60 -1.09
C ILE A 7 5.53 7.22 -0.97
N THR A 8 5.03 7.78 -2.04
CA THR A 8 3.71 8.39 -2.02
C THR A 8 2.65 7.30 -2.12
N LYS A 9 1.41 7.66 -1.86
CA LYS A 9 0.31 6.72 -2.02
C LYS A 9 0.22 6.25 -3.47
N SER A 10 0.47 7.14 -4.40
CA SER A 10 0.44 6.78 -5.82
C SER A 10 1.51 5.73 -6.12
N GLU A 11 2.70 5.94 -5.59
CA GLU A 11 3.76 5.00 -5.82
C GLU A 11 3.45 3.66 -5.16
N ALA A 12 2.85 3.70 -3.98
CA ALA A 12 2.48 2.47 -3.29
C ALA A 12 1.45 1.71 -4.13
N ALA A 13 0.52 2.43 -4.71
CA ALA A 13 -0.50 1.81 -5.55
C ALA A 13 0.13 1.14 -6.77
N GLU A 14 1.08 1.81 -7.37
CA GLU A 14 1.76 1.24 -8.50
C GLU A 14 2.53 -0.01 -8.13
N GLN A 15 3.18 0.03 -6.98
CA GLN A 15 3.96 -1.11 -6.54
C GLN A 15 3.06 -2.34 -6.31
N LEU A 16 1.87 -2.12 -5.82
CA LEU A 16 0.97 -3.22 -5.57
C LEU A 16 0.08 -3.56 -6.76
N GLY A 17 0.07 -2.71 -7.76
CA GLY A 17 -0.78 -2.95 -8.91
C GLY A 17 -2.25 -2.66 -8.63
N VAL A 18 -2.53 -1.74 -7.73
CA VAL A 18 -3.90 -1.40 -7.39
C VAL A 18 -4.12 0.09 -7.53
N SER A 19 -5.32 0.54 -7.31
CA SER A 19 -5.62 1.96 -7.44
C SER A 19 -5.26 2.69 -6.15
N VAL A 20 -5.11 3.98 -6.23
CA VAL A 20 -4.84 4.80 -5.07
C VAL A 20 -6.00 4.67 -4.08
N ARG A 21 -7.20 4.55 -4.60
CA ARG A 21 -8.35 4.38 -3.76
C ARG A 21 -8.22 3.14 -2.88
N THR A 22 -7.69 2.07 -3.42
CA THR A 22 -7.47 0.86 -2.66
C THR A 22 -6.44 1.10 -1.58
N ILE A 23 -5.38 1.84 -1.90
CA ILE A 23 -4.38 2.17 -0.89
C ILE A 23 -5.02 2.97 0.24
N GLU A 24 -5.85 3.94 -0.10
CA GLU A 24 -6.52 4.73 0.92
C GLU A 24 -7.44 3.89 1.77
N ARG A 25 -8.07 2.93 1.16
CA ARG A 25 -8.94 2.01 1.87
C ARG A 25 -8.15 1.16 2.86
N LEU A 26 -6.99 0.70 2.46
CA LEU A 26 -6.13 -0.09 3.33
C LEU A 26 -5.66 0.73 4.52
N ILE A 27 -5.35 1.98 4.28
CA ILE A 27 -4.91 2.86 5.34
C ILE A 27 -6.07 3.10 6.32
N SER A 28 -7.23 3.36 5.79
CA SER A 28 -8.40 3.59 6.63
C SER A 28 -8.77 2.38 7.46
N ALA A 29 -8.54 1.23 6.92
CA ALA A 29 -8.87 0.00 7.62
C ALA A 29 -7.80 -0.42 8.62
N GLY A 30 -6.73 0.35 8.70
CA GLY A 30 -5.66 0.03 9.63
C GLY A 30 -4.75 -1.08 9.15
N ARG A 31 -4.83 -1.41 7.88
CA ARG A 31 -3.99 -2.47 7.36
C ARG A 31 -2.67 -1.98 6.81
N LEU A 32 -2.59 -0.71 6.53
CA LEU A 32 -1.37 -0.15 5.99
C LEU A 32 -1.12 1.16 6.73
N PRO A 33 -0.03 1.29 7.46
CA PRO A 33 0.23 2.52 8.20
C PRO A 33 0.57 3.67 7.26
N LEU A 34 0.22 4.86 7.68
CA LEU A 34 0.56 6.05 6.94
C LEU A 34 1.38 6.92 7.87
N VAL A 35 2.46 7.47 7.37
CA VAL A 35 3.28 8.37 8.17
C VAL A 35 3.30 9.74 7.52
N HIS A 36 3.63 10.73 8.29
CA HIS A 36 3.72 12.08 7.78
C HIS A 36 5.14 12.61 8.00
N VAL A 37 5.68 13.20 6.97
CA VAL A 37 7.00 13.78 7.06
C VAL A 37 6.83 15.22 6.69
N GLU A 38 6.93 16.07 7.67
CA GLU A 38 6.75 17.49 7.47
C GLU A 38 5.43 17.81 6.77
N GLY A 39 4.40 17.13 7.20
CA GLY A 39 3.09 17.37 6.64
C GLY A 39 2.75 16.57 5.40
N ALA A 40 3.72 15.92 4.83
CA ALA A 40 3.47 15.14 3.62
C ALA A 40 3.17 13.70 3.97
N ALA A 41 2.07 13.19 3.48
CA ALA A 41 1.67 11.81 3.77
C ALA A 41 2.52 10.85 2.94
N ARG A 42 3.04 9.84 3.56
CA ARG A 42 3.89 8.86 2.88
C ARG A 42 3.63 7.46 3.43
N VAL A 43 3.96 6.47 2.62
CA VAL A 43 3.86 5.07 3.01
C VAL A 43 5.27 4.55 3.15
N ARG A 44 5.57 3.85 4.22
CA ARG A 44 6.91 3.28 4.38
C ARG A 44 7.02 2.04 3.52
N VAL A 45 8.11 1.96 2.80
CA VAL A 45 8.34 0.82 1.91
C VAL A 45 8.34 -0.47 2.73
N ALA A 46 8.92 -0.44 3.93
CA ALA A 46 8.95 -1.61 4.77
C ALA A 46 7.54 -2.08 5.14
N ASP A 47 6.63 -1.15 5.37
CA ASP A 47 5.27 -1.50 5.72
C ASP A 47 4.55 -2.09 4.52
N LEU A 48 4.85 -1.56 3.35
CA LEU A 48 4.23 -2.07 2.15
C LEU A 48 4.68 -3.52 1.92
N GLY A 49 5.96 -3.77 2.10
CA GLY A 49 6.49 -5.12 1.95
C GLY A 49 5.88 -6.07 2.97
N ALA A 50 5.73 -5.61 4.20
CA ALA A 50 5.16 -6.44 5.24
C ALA A 50 3.70 -6.78 4.94
N TYR A 51 2.98 -5.81 4.38
CA TYR A 51 1.59 -6.06 4.01
C TYR A 51 1.52 -7.16 2.96
N VAL A 52 2.38 -7.08 1.97
CA VAL A 52 2.38 -8.05 0.89
C VAL A 52 2.75 -9.43 1.43
N GLN A 53 3.71 -9.49 2.33
CA GLN A 53 4.11 -10.76 2.88
C GLN A 53 3.04 -11.39 3.75
N GLY A 54 2.14 -10.58 4.25
CA GLY A 54 1.05 -11.09 5.04
C GLY A 54 -0.07 -11.68 4.24
N LEU A 55 -0.03 -11.51 2.92
CA LEU A 55 -1.08 -12.07 2.08
C LEU A 55 -0.77 -13.51 1.78
N ASP A 56 -1.73 -14.36 1.89
CA ASP A 56 -1.53 -15.76 1.56
C ASP A 56 -1.65 -15.97 0.13
N ALA A 57 -1.12 -17.03 -0.31
CA ALA A 57 -1.26 -17.41 -1.68
C ALA A 57 -2.71 -17.50 -2.07
N ASP A 58 -3.53 -17.80 -1.13
CA ASP A 58 -4.88 -17.93 -1.42
C ASP A 58 -5.60 -16.69 -1.45
N SER A 59 -5.08 -15.68 -0.94
CA SER A 59 -5.80 -14.50 -0.83
C SER A 59 -6.06 -13.85 -2.10
N ARG A 60 -5.65 -14.50 -3.10
CA ARG A 60 -5.87 -14.05 -4.36
C ARG A 60 -7.18 -13.46 -4.55
N THR A 61 -8.01 -13.85 -3.84
CA THR A 61 -9.29 -13.46 -4.10
C THR A 61 -9.60 -12.12 -3.81
N ILE A 62 -8.95 -11.60 -3.05
CA ILE A 62 -9.30 -10.47 -2.60
C ILE A 62 -9.31 -9.30 -3.26
N PRO A 63 -8.39 -8.78 -3.41
CA PRO A 63 -8.38 -7.48 -3.81
C PRO A 63 -8.78 -7.18 -5.13
N SER A 64 -8.70 -8.11 -5.90
CA SER A 64 -8.92 -7.82 -7.21
C SER A 64 -10.24 -7.24 -7.49
N SER A 65 -11.20 -7.65 -6.79
CA SER A 65 -12.49 -7.16 -7.13
C SER A 65 -12.64 -5.69 -6.82
N ASP A 66 -11.95 -5.21 -5.88
CA ASP A 66 -12.01 -3.85 -5.57
C ASP A 66 -11.48 -3.03 -6.65
N ASP A 67 -10.39 -3.41 -7.18
CA ASP A 67 -9.76 -2.63 -8.19
C ASP A 67 -10.41 -2.76 -9.50
N ALA A 68 -11.08 -3.78 -9.69
CA ALA A 68 -11.73 -4.00 -10.93
C ALA A 68 -12.84 -3.03 -11.12
N LYS A 69 -13.23 -2.43 -10.11
CA LYS A 69 -14.25 -1.51 -10.26
C LYS A 69 -13.85 -0.24 -10.49
#